data_a819433d8bf775d580648cd24787df35
#
_entry.id   a819433d8bf775d580648cd24787df35
#
_cell.length_a   1.000
_cell.length_b   1.000
_cell.length_c   1.000
_cell.angle_alpha   90.00
_cell.angle_beta   90.00
_cell.angle_gamma   90.00
#
_symmetry.space_group_name_H-M   'P 1'
#
loop_
_entity.id
_entity.type
_entity.pdbx_description
1 polymer ?
#
loop_
_entity_poly.entity_id
_entity_poly.type
_entity_poly.pdbx_seq_one_letter_code
_entity_poly.pdbx_strand_id
1 'polypeptide(L)'
;MNWEEIGNLDFKNDNTAYMMECPNLVFVDDKPVLIYCPQGLDKDVFHYDNIYPNLYKIGETFDQENATITPVSELHQLDYGFDVYATQAFNAPDGRALCISWLGLPDVSYPSDVYEHQGILSLVKELSIKDGKLYQTPVKGIEKLRQSSLPFNKYIKNTSNCYELNLKLEGDTIHELVLFSDKDGNGLSLIFNLVDGEVVVDRSKVGEAFATEYSSVRTAPIAPADTTARIFIDNSVFEIFINDGEMVFSGRVFPRADQTHISILQGDPTGVYYPLLSFTKPN
;
A
#
# COMPACT_ATOMS: atom_id res chain seq x y z
N MET A 1 20.88 -30.64 3.66
CA MET A 1 21.17 -29.37 2.99
C MET A 1 22.22 -28.68 3.85
N ASN A 2 23.37 -28.35 3.29
CA ASN A 2 24.44 -27.66 4.03
C ASN A 2 24.37 -26.18 3.65
N TRP A 3 24.48 -25.30 4.64
CA TRP A 3 24.58 -23.86 4.45
C TRP A 3 26.04 -23.46 4.58
N GLU A 4 26.47 -22.53 3.73
CA GLU A 4 27.79 -21.92 3.75
C GLU A 4 27.59 -20.40 3.80
N GLU A 5 28.27 -19.76 4.74
CA GLU A 5 28.27 -18.29 4.83
C GLU A 5 29.26 -17.74 3.80
N ILE A 6 28.75 -16.94 2.86
CA ILE A 6 29.57 -16.30 1.81
C ILE A 6 30.05 -14.92 2.28
N GLY A 7 29.23 -14.20 3.05
CA GLY A 7 29.53 -12.85 3.55
C GLY A 7 28.31 -11.95 3.55
N ASN A 8 28.53 -10.66 3.74
CA ASN A 8 27.48 -9.65 3.67
C ASN A 8 27.09 -9.37 2.23
N LEU A 9 25.80 -9.19 1.98
CA LEU A 9 25.30 -8.75 0.68
C LEU A 9 25.74 -7.30 0.40
N ASP A 10 26.47 -7.10 -0.70
CA ASP A 10 26.80 -5.77 -1.22
C ASP A 10 25.73 -5.33 -2.21
N PHE A 11 24.97 -4.29 -1.85
CA PHE A 11 23.91 -3.67 -2.66
C PHE A 11 24.02 -2.14 -2.66
N LYS A 12 25.25 -1.63 -2.50
CA LYS A 12 25.52 -0.20 -2.39
C LYS A 12 24.65 0.45 -1.32
N ASN A 13 24.80 -0.05 -0.08
CA ASN A 13 24.06 0.44 1.07
C ASN A 13 24.75 1.69 1.64
N ASP A 14 24.19 2.86 1.34
CA ASP A 14 24.71 4.16 1.81
C ASP A 14 23.92 4.68 3.03
N ASN A 15 23.08 3.83 3.67
CA ASN A 15 22.19 4.29 4.73
C ASN A 15 22.83 4.23 6.11
N THR A 16 22.27 5.04 7.02
CA THR A 16 22.71 5.19 8.41
C THR A 16 21.93 4.28 9.37
N ALA A 17 21.05 3.42 8.86
CA ALA A 17 20.21 2.54 9.66
C ALA A 17 21.04 1.62 10.57
N TYR A 18 20.62 1.47 11.81
CA TYR A 18 21.26 0.56 12.76
C TYR A 18 20.75 -0.88 12.61
N MET A 19 19.62 -1.10 11.96
CA MET A 19 19.00 -2.40 11.74
C MET A 19 18.41 -2.49 10.33
N MET A 20 18.64 -3.61 9.66
CA MET A 20 17.99 -4.00 8.41
C MET A 20 17.03 -5.15 8.70
N GLU A 21 15.75 -4.85 8.90
CA GLU A 21 14.76 -5.89 9.18
C GLU A 21 14.10 -6.45 7.94
N CYS A 22 13.67 -7.71 8.05
CA CYS A 22 12.92 -8.42 7.03
C CYS A 22 13.49 -8.28 5.61
N PRO A 23 14.81 -8.52 5.40
CA PRO A 23 15.37 -8.45 4.07
C PRO A 23 14.84 -9.59 3.19
N ASN A 24 14.38 -9.24 2.00
CA ASN A 24 13.92 -10.18 0.98
C ASN A 24 14.66 -9.91 -0.33
N LEU A 25 15.33 -10.90 -0.87
CA LEU A 25 15.86 -10.89 -2.23
C LEU A 25 14.93 -11.74 -3.09
N VAL A 26 14.24 -11.11 -4.02
CA VAL A 26 13.30 -11.75 -4.93
C VAL A 26 13.60 -11.36 -6.37
N PHE A 27 13.34 -12.25 -7.32
CA PHE A 27 13.56 -11.98 -8.74
C PHE A 27 12.23 -11.58 -9.39
N VAL A 28 12.18 -10.38 -9.94
CA VAL A 28 11.03 -9.80 -10.62
C VAL A 28 11.43 -9.47 -12.05
N ASP A 29 10.77 -10.08 -13.03
CA ASP A 29 11.12 -9.92 -14.45
C ASP A 29 12.63 -10.13 -14.70
N ASP A 30 13.18 -11.20 -14.12
CA ASP A 30 14.58 -11.60 -14.14
C ASP A 30 15.58 -10.65 -13.45
N LYS A 31 15.10 -9.59 -12.79
CA LYS A 31 15.94 -8.66 -12.04
C LYS A 31 15.88 -8.92 -10.53
N PRO A 32 17.01 -8.85 -9.82
CA PRO A 32 17.03 -8.95 -8.37
C PRO A 32 16.40 -7.70 -7.76
N VAL A 33 15.41 -7.89 -6.89
CA VAL A 33 14.78 -6.82 -6.11
C VAL A 33 15.03 -7.10 -4.64
N LEU A 34 15.62 -6.15 -3.94
CA LEU A 34 15.83 -6.20 -2.50
C LEU A 34 14.76 -5.34 -1.81
N ILE A 35 13.93 -5.97 -0.97
CA ILE A 35 12.92 -5.32 -0.14
C ILE A 35 13.34 -5.45 1.32
N TYR A 36 13.30 -4.37 2.09
CA TYR A 36 13.73 -4.38 3.48
C TYR A 36 13.16 -3.20 4.29
N CYS A 37 13.26 -3.29 5.62
CA CYS A 37 12.76 -2.30 6.55
C CYS A 37 13.94 -1.75 7.38
N PRO A 38 14.58 -0.64 6.98
CA PRO A 38 15.67 -0.06 7.75
C PRO A 38 15.16 0.71 8.96
N GLN A 39 15.59 0.32 10.17
CA GLN A 39 15.30 1.07 11.38
C GLN A 39 16.40 2.11 11.66
N GLY A 40 15.98 3.32 12.02
CA GLY A 40 16.89 4.42 12.29
C GLY A 40 17.54 5.01 11.04
N LEU A 41 16.97 4.79 9.85
CA LEU A 41 17.39 5.48 8.65
C LEU A 41 17.21 6.98 8.83
N ASP A 42 18.25 7.76 8.54
CA ASP A 42 18.19 9.21 8.60
C ASP A 42 17.21 9.75 7.54
N LYS A 43 16.29 10.62 7.96
CA LYS A 43 15.29 11.23 7.06
C LYS A 43 15.91 12.17 6.03
N ASP A 44 17.14 12.64 6.25
CA ASP A 44 17.91 13.40 5.26
C ASP A 44 18.46 12.48 4.14
N VAL A 45 18.61 11.17 4.40
CA VAL A 45 18.99 10.19 3.38
C VAL A 45 17.79 9.77 2.54
N PHE A 46 16.66 9.57 3.18
CA PHE A 46 15.40 9.23 2.53
C PHE A 46 14.22 9.74 3.35
N HIS A 47 13.35 10.53 2.73
CA HIS A 47 12.17 11.06 3.41
C HIS A 47 11.09 9.98 3.58
N TYR A 48 10.59 9.81 4.80
CA TYR A 48 9.46 8.94 5.14
C TYR A 48 8.74 9.47 6.38
N ASP A 49 7.44 9.22 6.48
CA ASP A 49 6.59 9.73 7.57
C ASP A 49 6.44 8.72 8.71
N ASN A 50 6.40 7.43 8.42
CA ASN A 50 6.23 6.37 9.43
C ASN A 50 7.40 6.34 10.42
N ILE A 51 7.25 5.60 11.52
CA ILE A 51 8.35 5.39 12.47
C ILE A 51 9.53 4.68 11.79
N TYR A 52 9.24 3.70 10.94
CA TYR A 52 10.21 2.98 10.11
C TYR A 52 9.67 2.83 8.69
N PRO A 53 10.51 3.01 7.66
CA PRO A 53 10.09 2.84 6.28
C PRO A 53 10.13 1.37 5.84
N ASN A 54 9.40 1.05 4.78
CA ASN A 54 9.55 -0.17 4.01
C ASN A 54 10.00 0.20 2.59
N LEU A 55 11.22 -0.19 2.23
CA LEU A 55 11.92 0.29 1.05
C LEU A 55 12.30 -0.85 0.11
N TYR A 56 12.60 -0.51 -1.14
CA TYR A 56 13.18 -1.44 -2.10
C TYR A 56 14.28 -0.81 -2.95
N LYS A 57 15.12 -1.68 -3.52
CA LYS A 57 16.07 -1.38 -4.60
C LYS A 57 15.93 -2.43 -5.70
N ILE A 58 16.13 -2.02 -6.95
CA ILE A 58 16.15 -2.91 -8.11
C ILE A 58 17.59 -3.01 -8.59
N GLY A 59 18.10 -4.23 -8.72
CA GLY A 59 19.40 -4.51 -9.33
C GLY A 59 19.27 -4.97 -10.78
N GLU A 60 20.36 -4.94 -11.52
CA GLU A 60 20.41 -5.54 -12.86
C GLU A 60 20.90 -7.00 -12.80
N THR A 61 21.88 -7.29 -11.95
CA THR A 61 22.43 -8.63 -11.78
C THR A 61 22.69 -8.95 -10.33
N PHE A 62 22.60 -10.23 -9.98
CA PHE A 62 23.01 -10.78 -8.68
C PHE A 62 24.13 -11.77 -8.88
N ASP A 63 25.30 -11.46 -8.33
CA ASP A 63 26.44 -12.36 -8.24
C ASP A 63 26.38 -13.12 -6.91
N GLN A 64 25.99 -14.38 -6.97
CA GLN A 64 25.85 -15.23 -5.79
C GLN A 64 27.21 -15.57 -5.16
N GLU A 65 28.28 -15.70 -5.96
CA GLU A 65 29.61 -16.08 -5.45
C GLU A 65 30.23 -14.94 -4.63
N ASN A 66 30.01 -13.70 -5.04
CA ASN A 66 30.52 -12.51 -4.38
C ASN A 66 29.47 -11.80 -3.50
N ALA A 67 28.26 -12.34 -3.38
CA ALA A 67 27.13 -11.74 -2.66
C ALA A 67 26.90 -10.27 -3.04
N THR A 68 26.83 -9.96 -4.34
CA THR A 68 26.77 -8.57 -4.85
C THR A 68 25.59 -8.38 -5.80
N ILE A 69 24.84 -7.27 -5.62
CA ILE A 69 23.82 -6.80 -6.57
C ILE A 69 24.34 -5.55 -7.26
N THR A 70 24.46 -5.57 -8.60
CA THR A 70 25.05 -4.44 -9.33
C THR A 70 24.62 -4.39 -10.81
N PRO A 71 24.46 -3.17 -11.38
CA PRO A 71 24.24 -1.93 -10.66
C PRO A 71 22.90 -1.95 -9.91
N VAL A 72 22.70 -1.09 -8.93
CA VAL A 72 21.44 -1.00 -8.19
C VAL A 72 20.81 0.38 -8.35
N SER A 73 19.46 0.45 -8.30
CA SER A 73 18.71 1.70 -8.30
C SER A 73 18.95 2.51 -7.02
N GLU A 74 18.48 3.74 -7.02
CA GLU A 74 18.29 4.51 -5.79
C GLU A 74 17.27 3.81 -4.88
N LEU A 75 17.11 4.34 -3.66
CA LEU A 75 16.09 3.90 -2.73
C LEU A 75 14.69 4.30 -3.20
N HIS A 76 13.75 3.39 -3.06
CA HIS A 76 12.33 3.64 -3.36
C HIS A 76 11.47 3.21 -2.19
N GLN A 77 10.40 3.95 -1.94
CA GLN A 77 9.37 3.56 -0.99
C GLN A 77 8.48 2.46 -1.58
N LEU A 78 8.23 1.40 -0.80
CA LEU A 78 7.37 0.31 -1.27
C LEU A 78 5.89 0.69 -1.18
N ASP A 79 5.49 1.43 -0.14
CA ASP A 79 4.10 1.85 0.08
C ASP A 79 4.09 3.25 0.69
N TYR A 80 3.29 4.15 0.16
CA TYR A 80 3.18 5.56 0.58
C TYR A 80 2.16 5.77 1.72
N GLY A 81 1.56 4.69 2.22
CA GLY A 81 0.55 4.75 3.26
C GLY A 81 1.11 4.85 4.68
N PHE A 82 0.34 4.35 5.65
CA PHE A 82 0.61 4.62 7.06
C PHE A 82 1.25 3.45 7.83
N ASP A 83 0.91 2.20 7.49
CA ASP A 83 1.09 1.10 8.43
C ASP A 83 1.79 -0.12 7.81
N VAL A 84 2.39 0.02 6.63
CA VAL A 84 3.07 -1.09 5.94
C VAL A 84 4.46 -1.33 6.50
N TYR A 85 4.70 -2.54 6.99
CA TYR A 85 5.99 -2.98 7.52
C TYR A 85 6.22 -4.48 7.29
N ALA A 86 7.45 -4.92 7.54
CA ALA A 86 7.85 -6.33 7.55
C ALA A 86 7.37 -7.13 6.32
N THR A 87 7.40 -6.53 5.14
CA THR A 87 7.02 -7.20 3.90
C THR A 87 7.83 -8.47 3.70
N GLN A 88 7.12 -9.54 3.34
CA GLN A 88 7.72 -10.81 2.91
C GLN A 88 7.45 -11.02 1.42
N ALA A 89 8.48 -11.39 0.68
CA ALA A 89 8.39 -11.63 -0.75
C ALA A 89 9.08 -12.95 -1.13
N PHE A 90 8.56 -13.60 -2.18
CA PHE A 90 9.14 -14.85 -2.69
C PHE A 90 8.78 -15.07 -4.15
N ASN A 91 9.58 -15.87 -4.83
CA ASN A 91 9.24 -16.38 -6.15
C ASN A 91 8.42 -17.66 -6.04
N ALA A 92 7.21 -17.61 -6.57
CA ALA A 92 6.31 -18.76 -6.63
C ALA A 92 6.79 -19.78 -7.68
N PRO A 93 6.41 -21.07 -7.56
CA PRO A 93 6.81 -22.10 -8.53
C PRO A 93 6.33 -21.85 -9.97
N ASP A 94 5.33 -21.00 -10.15
CA ASP A 94 4.79 -20.59 -11.46
C ASP A 94 5.53 -19.39 -12.08
N GLY A 95 6.61 -18.92 -11.43
CA GLY A 95 7.46 -17.83 -11.89
C GLY A 95 7.04 -16.44 -11.43
N ARG A 96 5.87 -16.29 -10.79
CA ARG A 96 5.46 -14.98 -10.26
C ARG A 96 6.30 -14.59 -9.05
N ALA A 97 6.60 -13.31 -8.93
CA ALA A 97 7.10 -12.73 -7.70
C ALA A 97 5.90 -12.21 -6.88
N LEU A 98 5.75 -12.69 -5.66
CA LEU A 98 4.63 -12.35 -4.78
C LEU A 98 5.13 -11.69 -3.51
N CYS A 99 4.36 -10.74 -2.96
CA CYS A 99 4.62 -10.18 -1.64
C CYS A 99 3.35 -10.02 -0.81
N ILE A 100 3.54 -9.98 0.50
CA ILE A 100 2.53 -9.67 1.49
C ILE A 100 3.19 -8.87 2.61
N SER A 101 2.48 -7.88 3.16
CA SER A 101 3.01 -7.00 4.19
C SER A 101 2.21 -7.14 5.48
N TRP A 102 2.82 -6.84 6.59
CA TRP A 102 2.11 -6.57 7.83
C TRP A 102 1.59 -5.14 7.80
N LEU A 103 0.29 -4.95 8.02
CA LEU A 103 -0.33 -3.65 8.24
C LEU A 103 -0.37 -3.39 9.75
N GLY A 104 0.75 -2.94 10.24
CA GLY A 104 1.07 -2.64 11.62
C GLY A 104 2.51 -2.13 11.68
N LEU A 105 2.84 -1.35 12.68
CA LEU A 105 4.18 -0.84 12.90
C LEU A 105 4.65 -1.24 14.30
N PRO A 106 5.92 -1.62 14.50
CA PRO A 106 6.48 -1.77 15.83
C PRO A 106 6.41 -0.43 16.58
N ASP A 107 6.30 -0.49 17.90
CA ASP A 107 6.25 0.67 18.79
C ASP A 107 5.07 1.63 18.59
N VAL A 108 4.04 1.19 17.84
CA VAL A 108 2.76 1.91 17.66
C VAL A 108 1.64 1.12 18.32
N SER A 109 0.84 1.80 19.15
CA SER A 109 -0.38 1.24 19.74
C SER A 109 -1.57 1.45 18.79
N TYR A 110 -2.35 0.39 18.61
CA TYR A 110 -3.54 0.39 17.76
C TYR A 110 -4.82 0.24 18.59
N PRO A 111 -5.95 0.84 18.19
CA PRO A 111 -7.24 0.61 18.83
C PRO A 111 -7.65 -0.86 18.94
N SER A 112 -7.10 -1.74 18.10
CA SER A 112 -7.34 -3.18 18.16
C SER A 112 -6.57 -3.93 19.25
N ASP A 113 -5.60 -3.30 19.91
CA ASP A 113 -4.76 -3.94 20.93
C ASP A 113 -5.58 -4.39 22.14
N VAL A 114 -6.68 -3.68 22.44
CA VAL A 114 -7.63 -4.07 23.52
C VAL A 114 -8.29 -5.43 23.28
N TYR A 115 -8.25 -5.94 22.05
CA TYR A 115 -8.75 -7.26 21.65
C TYR A 115 -7.62 -8.27 21.44
N GLU A 116 -6.39 -7.95 21.89
CA GLU A 116 -5.19 -8.75 21.70
C GLU A 116 -4.84 -8.99 20.20
N HIS A 117 -5.20 -8.05 19.34
CA HIS A 117 -4.93 -8.06 17.91
C HIS A 117 -4.14 -6.82 17.49
N GLN A 118 -2.87 -7.02 17.16
CA GLN A 118 -2.02 -5.97 16.63
C GLN A 118 -1.66 -6.22 15.17
N GLY A 119 -2.21 -5.39 14.30
CA GLY A 119 -1.98 -5.49 12.86
C GLY A 119 -2.79 -6.58 12.17
N ILE A 120 -2.63 -6.64 10.86
CA ILE A 120 -3.28 -7.56 9.94
C ILE A 120 -2.37 -7.73 8.71
N LEU A 121 -2.56 -8.77 7.92
CA LEU A 121 -1.85 -8.90 6.65
C LEU A 121 -2.54 -8.09 5.55
N SER A 122 -1.74 -7.50 4.66
CA SER A 122 -2.21 -6.87 3.42
C SER A 122 -2.79 -7.90 2.46
N LEU A 123 -3.36 -7.45 1.35
CA LEU A 123 -3.58 -8.32 0.20
C LEU A 123 -2.25 -8.90 -0.29
N VAL A 124 -2.30 -10.11 -0.83
CA VAL A 124 -1.18 -10.65 -1.60
C VAL A 124 -1.07 -9.89 -2.90
N LYS A 125 0.13 -9.41 -3.20
CA LYS A 125 0.43 -8.61 -4.40
C LYS A 125 1.41 -9.36 -5.29
N GLU A 126 1.19 -9.28 -6.59
CA GLU A 126 2.12 -9.72 -7.62
C GLU A 126 2.99 -8.53 -8.02
N LEU A 127 4.29 -8.77 -8.09
CA LEU A 127 5.30 -7.78 -8.40
C LEU A 127 5.66 -7.83 -9.89
N SER A 128 5.84 -6.68 -10.52
CA SER A 128 6.40 -6.54 -11.87
C SER A 128 7.24 -5.28 -11.96
N ILE A 129 8.14 -5.20 -12.95
CA ILE A 129 8.97 -4.01 -13.19
C ILE A 129 8.54 -3.36 -14.49
N LYS A 130 8.24 -2.06 -14.44
CA LYS A 130 7.99 -1.23 -15.61
C LYS A 130 8.75 0.09 -15.46
N ASP A 131 9.45 0.52 -16.48
CA ASP A 131 10.19 1.79 -16.54
C ASP A 131 11.12 2.01 -15.32
N GLY A 132 11.75 0.92 -14.83
CA GLY A 132 12.65 0.96 -13.68
C GLY A 132 11.97 1.09 -12.31
N LYS A 133 10.64 1.01 -12.23
CA LYS A 133 9.86 1.02 -11.00
C LYS A 133 9.22 -0.33 -10.71
N LEU A 134 9.04 -0.65 -9.44
CA LEU A 134 8.33 -1.83 -8.98
C LEU A 134 6.83 -1.54 -8.92
N TYR A 135 6.05 -2.32 -9.63
CA TYR A 135 4.58 -2.31 -9.61
C TYR A 135 4.06 -3.40 -8.71
N GLN A 136 2.99 -3.12 -7.98
CA GLN A 136 2.36 -4.03 -7.05
C GLN A 136 0.88 -4.18 -7.38
N THR A 137 0.47 -5.33 -7.93
CA THR A 137 -0.94 -5.56 -8.26
C THR A 137 -1.54 -6.63 -7.35
N PRO A 138 -2.76 -6.43 -6.82
CA PRO A 138 -3.44 -7.50 -6.09
C PRO A 138 -3.56 -8.75 -6.96
N VAL A 139 -3.24 -9.93 -6.39
CA VAL A 139 -3.33 -11.18 -7.13
C VAL A 139 -4.73 -11.37 -7.72
N LYS A 140 -4.80 -11.83 -8.96
CA LYS A 140 -6.07 -11.97 -9.71
C LYS A 140 -7.12 -12.83 -8.98
N GLY A 141 -6.67 -13.72 -8.10
CA GLY A 141 -7.56 -14.56 -7.29
C GLY A 141 -8.56 -13.80 -6.44
N ILE A 142 -8.25 -12.55 -6.03
CA ILE A 142 -9.11 -11.71 -5.19
C ILE A 142 -10.44 -11.38 -5.89
N GLU A 143 -10.46 -11.34 -7.23
CA GLU A 143 -11.66 -11.05 -8.00
C GLU A 143 -12.78 -12.08 -7.83
N LYS A 144 -12.45 -13.28 -7.36
CA LYS A 144 -13.44 -14.32 -7.02
C LYS A 144 -14.30 -13.93 -5.83
N LEU A 145 -13.89 -12.95 -5.03
CA LEU A 145 -14.66 -12.42 -3.91
C LEU A 145 -15.70 -11.39 -4.34
N ARG A 146 -15.62 -10.86 -5.56
CA ARG A 146 -16.56 -9.86 -6.07
C ARG A 146 -17.97 -10.44 -6.18
N GLN A 147 -18.92 -9.70 -5.65
CA GLN A 147 -20.35 -9.93 -5.87
C GLN A 147 -20.82 -9.12 -7.09
N SER A 148 -22.14 -9.04 -7.29
CA SER A 148 -22.72 -8.26 -8.39
C SER A 148 -22.27 -6.82 -8.34
N SER A 149 -21.71 -6.35 -9.46
CA SER A 149 -21.20 -5.00 -9.58
C SER A 149 -22.32 -3.95 -9.62
N LEU A 150 -22.02 -2.78 -9.11
CA LEU A 150 -22.86 -1.60 -9.22
C LEU A 150 -22.06 -0.48 -9.91
N PRO A 151 -22.67 0.30 -10.80
CA PRO A 151 -22.04 1.52 -11.29
C PRO A 151 -21.67 2.41 -10.11
N PHE A 152 -20.48 2.99 -10.12
CA PHE A 152 -20.07 3.94 -9.11
C PHE A 152 -20.75 5.29 -9.41
N ASN A 153 -21.58 5.73 -8.47
CA ASN A 153 -22.25 7.02 -8.48
C ASN A 153 -21.65 7.92 -7.39
N LYS A 154 -21.98 9.19 -7.41
CA LYS A 154 -21.46 10.19 -6.46
C LYS A 154 -21.62 9.85 -4.98
N TYR A 155 -22.50 8.93 -4.65
CA TYR A 155 -22.77 8.53 -3.28
C TYR A 155 -23.22 7.07 -3.20
N ILE A 156 -22.54 6.29 -2.36
CA ILE A 156 -22.97 4.93 -2.01
C ILE A 156 -23.26 4.87 -0.52
N LYS A 157 -24.46 4.47 -0.19
CA LYS A 157 -24.95 4.41 1.20
C LYS A 157 -24.90 3.02 1.77
N ASN A 158 -24.54 2.93 3.06
CA ASN A 158 -24.55 1.69 3.83
C ASN A 158 -23.71 0.58 3.18
N THR A 159 -22.46 0.87 2.91
CA THR A 159 -21.49 -0.17 2.53
C THR A 159 -21.28 -1.12 3.72
N SER A 160 -20.89 -2.35 3.42
CA SER A 160 -20.48 -3.32 4.46
C SER A 160 -19.07 -3.03 4.99
N ASN A 161 -18.40 -1.97 4.53
CA ASN A 161 -16.97 -1.74 4.71
C ASN A 161 -16.11 -2.96 4.31
N CYS A 162 -16.59 -3.73 3.33
CA CYS A 162 -15.88 -4.81 2.68
C CYS A 162 -16.22 -4.77 1.18
N TYR A 163 -15.39 -4.05 0.41
CA TYR A 163 -15.66 -3.77 -1.00
C TYR A 163 -14.40 -3.42 -1.79
N GLU A 164 -14.56 -3.44 -3.10
CA GLU A 164 -13.58 -2.96 -4.07
C GLU A 164 -14.20 -1.84 -4.93
N LEU A 165 -13.43 -0.78 -5.16
CA LEU A 165 -13.72 0.26 -6.16
C LEU A 165 -12.70 0.21 -7.27
N ASN A 166 -13.16 0.24 -8.52
CA ASN A 166 -12.32 0.45 -9.68
C ASN A 166 -12.71 1.78 -10.31
N LEU A 167 -11.83 2.76 -10.26
CA LEU A 167 -12.09 4.14 -10.67
C LEU A 167 -11.22 4.55 -11.85
N LYS A 168 -11.78 5.42 -12.67
CA LYS A 168 -11.10 6.22 -13.69
C LYS A 168 -11.30 7.69 -13.32
N LEU A 169 -10.21 8.42 -13.32
CA LEU A 169 -10.09 9.81 -12.90
C LEU A 169 -9.53 10.56 -14.10
N GLU A 170 -10.28 11.53 -14.61
CA GLU A 170 -9.82 12.37 -15.73
C GLU A 170 -8.69 13.29 -15.27
N GLY A 171 -7.67 13.42 -16.09
CA GLY A 171 -6.57 14.37 -15.91
C GLY A 171 -7.04 15.82 -15.87
N ASP A 172 -6.16 16.74 -15.52
CA ASP A 172 -6.41 18.19 -15.42
C ASP A 172 -7.59 18.55 -14.48
N THR A 173 -7.90 17.67 -13.52
CA THR A 173 -9.06 17.80 -12.60
C THR A 173 -8.63 17.41 -11.18
N ILE A 174 -9.28 18.00 -10.19
CA ILE A 174 -9.18 17.55 -8.81
C ILE A 174 -10.35 16.62 -8.52
N HIS A 175 -10.07 15.41 -8.04
CA HIS A 175 -11.07 14.48 -7.56
C HIS A 175 -10.90 14.29 -6.05
N GLU A 176 -11.97 14.48 -5.30
CA GLU A 176 -12.00 14.24 -3.86
C GLU A 176 -13.10 13.24 -3.52
N LEU A 177 -12.69 12.13 -2.91
CA LEU A 177 -13.55 11.08 -2.40
C LEU A 177 -13.38 10.95 -0.90
N VAL A 178 -14.45 10.62 -0.19
CA VAL A 178 -14.42 10.26 1.22
C VAL A 178 -14.95 8.84 1.37
N LEU A 179 -14.08 7.94 1.78
CA LEU A 179 -14.41 6.55 2.14
C LEU A 179 -14.73 6.49 3.63
N PHE A 180 -15.47 5.48 4.07
CA PHE A 180 -15.97 5.45 5.46
C PHE A 180 -16.62 6.78 5.86
N SER A 181 -17.38 7.37 4.96
CA SER A 181 -18.01 8.65 5.20
C SER A 181 -19.21 8.50 6.13
N ASP A 182 -19.37 9.44 7.07
CA ASP A 182 -20.62 9.64 7.80
C ASP A 182 -21.53 10.61 7.03
N LYS A 183 -22.68 10.95 7.62
CA LYS A 183 -23.66 11.90 7.05
C LYS A 183 -23.13 13.35 6.93
N ASP A 184 -22.10 13.70 7.69
CA ASP A 184 -21.49 15.02 7.74
C ASP A 184 -20.23 15.11 6.85
N GLY A 185 -19.90 14.02 6.14
CA GLY A 185 -18.76 13.94 5.24
C GLY A 185 -17.41 13.68 5.93
N ASN A 186 -17.41 13.27 7.22
CA ASN A 186 -16.17 12.86 7.87
C ASN A 186 -15.86 11.41 7.53
N GLY A 187 -14.59 11.12 7.23
CA GLY A 187 -14.11 9.79 6.84
C GLY A 187 -12.66 9.84 6.39
N LEU A 188 -12.24 8.84 5.65
CA LEU A 188 -10.94 8.77 4.99
C LEU A 188 -11.01 9.59 3.69
N SER A 189 -10.36 10.76 3.66
CA SER A 189 -10.32 11.60 2.46
C SER A 189 -9.22 11.15 1.52
N LEU A 190 -9.56 11.03 0.24
CA LEU A 190 -8.65 10.76 -0.87
C LEU A 190 -8.75 11.89 -1.86
N ILE A 191 -7.66 12.65 -2.04
CA ILE A 191 -7.59 13.74 -2.99
C ILE A 191 -6.60 13.37 -4.08
N PHE A 192 -7.08 13.30 -5.31
CA PHE A 192 -6.25 13.17 -6.52
C PHE A 192 -6.23 14.55 -7.17
N ASN A 193 -5.23 15.36 -6.83
CA ASN A 193 -5.00 16.65 -7.47
C ASN A 193 -4.18 16.43 -8.74
N LEU A 194 -4.87 16.09 -9.83
CA LEU A 194 -4.25 15.83 -11.13
C LEU A 194 -3.90 17.13 -11.90
N VAL A 195 -4.19 18.28 -11.31
CA VAL A 195 -3.78 19.60 -11.84
C VAL A 195 -2.34 19.89 -11.42
N ASP A 196 -2.05 19.73 -10.12
CA ASP A 196 -0.73 20.04 -9.55
C ASP A 196 0.16 18.78 -9.42
N GLY A 197 -0.39 17.58 -9.63
CA GLY A 197 0.35 16.33 -9.63
C GLY A 197 0.60 15.78 -8.23
N GLU A 198 -0.44 15.69 -7.39
CA GLU A 198 -0.32 15.18 -6.02
C GLU A 198 -1.51 14.26 -5.66
N VAL A 199 -1.22 13.21 -4.92
CA VAL A 199 -2.23 12.39 -4.23
C VAL A 199 -2.10 12.63 -2.72
N VAL A 200 -3.23 12.88 -2.07
CA VAL A 200 -3.31 13.05 -0.61
C VAL A 200 -4.28 12.04 -0.02
N VAL A 201 -3.84 11.36 1.03
CA VAL A 201 -4.66 10.45 1.84
C VAL A 201 -4.69 10.98 3.27
N ASP A 202 -5.88 11.38 3.75
CA ASP A 202 -6.06 11.94 5.09
C ASP A 202 -7.02 11.07 5.92
N ARG A 203 -6.48 10.44 6.99
CA ARG A 203 -7.25 9.64 7.94
C ARG A 203 -7.66 10.37 9.21
N SER A 204 -7.46 11.68 9.32
CA SER A 204 -7.68 12.46 10.54
C SER A 204 -9.15 12.51 11.00
N LYS A 205 -10.10 12.23 10.07
CA LYS A 205 -11.55 12.30 10.34
C LYS A 205 -12.25 10.93 10.30
N VAL A 206 -11.49 9.83 10.25
CA VAL A 206 -12.08 8.49 10.24
C VAL A 206 -11.87 7.79 11.58
N GLY A 207 -12.97 7.54 12.29
CA GLY A 207 -13.01 6.74 13.51
C GLY A 207 -12.16 7.27 14.66
N GLU A 208 -11.44 6.36 15.31
CA GLU A 208 -10.54 6.65 16.43
C GLU A 208 -9.14 7.01 15.90
N ALA A 209 -8.60 8.14 16.36
CA ALA A 209 -7.27 8.59 15.99
C ALA A 209 -6.19 7.80 16.75
N PHE A 210 -5.13 7.44 16.07
CA PHE A 210 -3.96 6.76 16.65
C PHE A 210 -2.70 7.15 15.85
N ALA A 211 -1.52 6.94 16.43
CA ALA A 211 -0.22 7.21 15.80
C ALA A 211 -0.12 8.62 15.18
N THR A 212 -0.76 9.60 15.83
CA THR A 212 -0.87 10.99 15.32
C THR A 212 0.48 11.73 15.32
N GLU A 213 1.44 11.27 16.10
CA GLU A 213 2.83 11.74 16.12
C GLU A 213 3.55 11.50 14.78
N TYR A 214 3.07 10.56 13.96
CA TYR A 214 3.59 10.26 12.62
C TYR A 214 2.72 10.87 11.51
N SER A 215 1.91 11.89 11.80
CA SER A 215 0.93 12.51 10.93
C SER A 215 -0.26 11.60 10.58
N SER A 216 -1.41 12.21 10.34
CA SER A 216 -2.61 11.55 9.81
C SER A 216 -2.78 11.75 8.30
N VAL A 217 -1.82 12.38 7.65
CA VAL A 217 -1.83 12.69 6.22
C VAL A 217 -0.62 12.06 5.54
N ARG A 218 -0.84 11.52 4.35
CA ARG A 218 0.22 11.04 3.44
C ARG A 218 0.05 11.70 2.10
N THR A 219 1.17 12.07 1.50
CA THR A 219 1.20 12.67 0.16
C THR A 219 2.22 11.97 -0.73
N ALA A 220 1.93 11.90 -2.01
CA ALA A 220 2.90 11.44 -3.00
C ALA A 220 2.69 12.16 -4.34
N PRO A 221 3.77 12.43 -5.09
CA PRO A 221 3.67 13.03 -6.40
C PRO A 221 3.11 12.04 -7.43
N ILE A 222 2.24 12.52 -8.32
CA ILE A 222 1.69 11.76 -9.44
C ILE A 222 1.79 12.58 -10.72
N ALA A 223 1.90 11.91 -11.87
CA ALA A 223 1.83 12.62 -13.15
C ALA A 223 0.42 13.24 -13.33
N PRO A 224 0.32 14.50 -13.79
CA PRO A 224 -0.96 15.16 -14.08
C PRO A 224 -1.54 14.62 -15.39
N ALA A 225 -2.19 13.46 -15.31
CA ALA A 225 -2.74 12.71 -16.44
C ALA A 225 -3.95 11.89 -16.00
N ASP A 226 -4.67 11.32 -16.96
CA ASP A 226 -5.71 10.32 -16.68
C ASP A 226 -5.15 9.22 -15.78
N THR A 227 -5.86 8.96 -14.69
CA THR A 227 -5.39 8.09 -13.63
C THR A 227 -6.42 7.00 -13.34
N THR A 228 -5.95 5.82 -13.01
CA THR A 228 -6.79 4.74 -12.50
C THR A 228 -6.51 4.51 -11.02
N ALA A 229 -7.55 4.17 -10.25
CA ALA A 229 -7.40 3.77 -8.87
C ALA A 229 -8.23 2.51 -8.59
N ARG A 230 -7.58 1.51 -8.02
CA ARG A 230 -8.21 0.29 -7.53
C ARG A 230 -8.10 0.28 -6.02
N ILE A 231 -9.22 0.35 -5.33
CA ILE A 231 -9.29 0.58 -3.89
C ILE A 231 -9.97 -0.61 -3.23
N PHE A 232 -9.33 -1.19 -2.23
CA PHE A 232 -9.89 -2.25 -1.40
C PHE A 232 -10.11 -1.74 0.00
N ILE A 233 -11.29 -2.05 0.52
CA ILE A 233 -11.68 -1.79 1.91
C ILE A 233 -12.06 -3.11 2.55
N ASP A 234 -11.48 -3.37 3.73
CA ASP A 234 -11.85 -4.51 4.57
C ASP A 234 -11.87 -4.08 6.05
N ASN A 235 -13.05 -3.69 6.52
CA ASN A 235 -13.34 -3.25 7.88
C ASN A 235 -12.39 -2.15 8.38
N SER A 236 -11.22 -2.50 8.87
CA SER A 236 -10.23 -1.57 9.43
C SER A 236 -9.03 -1.33 8.51
N VAL A 237 -9.10 -1.78 7.26
CA VAL A 237 -8.01 -1.70 6.29
C VAL A 237 -8.47 -0.99 5.03
N PHE A 238 -7.59 -0.17 4.48
CA PHE A 238 -7.67 0.29 3.11
C PHE A 238 -6.35 -0.02 2.38
N GLU A 239 -6.46 -0.40 1.11
CA GLU A 239 -5.34 -0.52 0.19
C GLU A 239 -5.72 0.11 -1.14
N ILE A 240 -4.96 1.11 -1.59
CA ILE A 240 -5.21 1.92 -2.77
C ILE A 240 -4.09 1.69 -3.76
N PHE A 241 -4.41 1.14 -4.92
CA PHE A 241 -3.48 0.87 -6.02
C PHE A 241 -3.75 1.86 -7.14
N ILE A 242 -2.78 2.70 -7.45
CA ILE A 242 -2.88 3.76 -8.46
C ILE A 242 -2.08 3.33 -9.69
N ASN A 243 -2.63 3.54 -10.89
CA ASN A 243 -2.00 3.23 -12.18
C ASN A 243 -1.43 1.81 -12.23
N ASP A 244 -2.30 0.82 -12.04
CA ASP A 244 -1.94 -0.60 -11.99
C ASP A 244 -0.91 -0.96 -10.90
N GLY A 245 -0.85 -0.17 -9.82
CA GLY A 245 0.05 -0.42 -8.70
C GLY A 245 1.44 0.21 -8.85
N GLU A 246 1.60 1.20 -9.73
CA GLU A 246 2.79 2.07 -9.75
C GLU A 246 3.00 2.75 -8.41
N MET A 247 1.90 3.12 -7.76
CA MET A 247 1.87 3.75 -6.44
C MET A 247 0.82 3.04 -5.58
N VAL A 248 1.18 2.77 -4.32
CA VAL A 248 0.30 2.11 -3.36
C VAL A 248 0.25 2.90 -2.08
N PHE A 249 -0.97 3.06 -1.53
CA PHE A 249 -1.19 3.56 -0.17
C PHE A 249 -1.99 2.53 0.60
N SER A 250 -1.43 2.02 1.67
CA SER A 250 -2.12 1.08 2.55
C SER A 250 -2.15 1.59 3.98
N GLY A 251 -3.15 1.21 4.75
CA GLY A 251 -3.19 1.62 6.15
C GLY A 251 -4.39 1.07 6.92
N ARG A 252 -4.34 1.37 8.21
CA ARG A 252 -5.38 1.03 9.18
C ARG A 252 -6.24 2.25 9.47
N VAL A 253 -7.52 2.00 9.66
CA VAL A 253 -8.53 2.93 10.16
C VAL A 253 -9.48 2.17 11.07
N PHE A 254 -10.11 2.86 12.01
CA PHE A 254 -11.06 2.24 12.94
C PHE A 254 -12.37 3.03 12.90
N PRO A 255 -13.16 2.87 11.81
CA PRO A 255 -14.33 3.70 11.56
C PRO A 255 -15.40 3.50 12.63
N ARG A 256 -16.14 4.58 12.94
CA ARG A 256 -17.33 4.51 13.77
C ARG A 256 -18.44 3.75 13.06
N ALA A 257 -19.41 3.26 13.81
CA ALA A 257 -20.54 2.48 13.29
C ALA A 257 -21.40 3.23 12.25
N ASP A 258 -21.38 4.56 12.26
CA ASP A 258 -22.08 5.42 11.29
C ASP A 258 -21.24 5.76 10.05
N GLN A 259 -19.95 5.42 10.05
CA GLN A 259 -19.03 5.67 8.95
C GLN A 259 -19.06 4.53 7.92
N THR A 260 -20.13 4.47 7.15
CA THR A 260 -20.43 3.37 6.22
C THR A 260 -20.75 3.83 4.79
N HIS A 261 -20.46 5.09 4.46
CA HIS A 261 -20.81 5.65 3.15
C HIS A 261 -19.56 5.93 2.32
N ILE A 262 -19.75 6.11 1.01
CA ILE A 262 -18.76 6.65 0.09
C ILE A 262 -19.36 7.92 -0.50
N SER A 263 -18.62 9.02 -0.44
CA SER A 263 -19.04 10.32 -0.96
C SER A 263 -17.99 10.85 -1.94
N ILE A 264 -18.43 11.52 -3.00
CA ILE A 264 -17.58 12.34 -3.86
C ILE A 264 -17.85 13.79 -3.52
N LEU A 265 -16.83 14.51 -3.09
CA LEU A 265 -16.91 15.92 -2.75
C LEU A 265 -16.55 16.81 -3.94
N GLN A 266 -15.61 16.35 -4.79
CA GLN A 266 -15.17 17.09 -5.97
C GLN A 266 -14.85 16.13 -7.13
N GLY A 267 -15.02 16.62 -8.36
CA GLY A 267 -14.81 15.86 -9.59
C GLY A 267 -15.93 14.89 -9.91
N ASP A 268 -15.76 14.17 -11.00
CA ASP A 268 -16.70 13.17 -11.51
C ASP A 268 -15.97 11.85 -11.85
N PRO A 269 -15.36 11.16 -10.87
CA PRO A 269 -14.74 9.86 -11.12
C PRO A 269 -15.79 8.88 -11.61
N THR A 270 -15.44 8.09 -12.63
CA THR A 270 -16.29 7.02 -13.14
C THR A 270 -15.75 5.67 -12.73
N GLY A 271 -16.60 4.66 -12.64
CA GLY A 271 -16.10 3.33 -12.27
C GLY A 271 -17.15 2.35 -11.82
N VAL A 272 -16.69 1.35 -11.08
CA VAL A 272 -17.50 0.22 -10.63
C VAL A 272 -17.21 -0.06 -9.15
N TYR A 273 -18.27 -0.29 -8.40
CA TYR A 273 -18.25 -0.77 -7.03
C TYR A 273 -18.59 -2.26 -6.98
N TYR A 274 -17.80 -3.04 -6.27
CA TYR A 274 -18.01 -4.46 -6.04
C TYR A 274 -18.10 -4.70 -4.52
N PRO A 275 -19.27 -5.07 -3.97
CA PRO A 275 -19.27 -5.67 -2.65
C PRO A 275 -18.44 -6.95 -2.68
N LEU A 276 -17.67 -7.21 -1.63
CA LEU A 276 -16.87 -8.42 -1.51
C LEU A 276 -17.53 -9.42 -0.57
N LEU A 277 -17.29 -10.71 -0.83
CA LEU A 277 -17.66 -11.78 0.09
C LEU A 277 -16.80 -11.71 1.35
N SER A 278 -17.42 -11.73 2.50
CA SER A 278 -16.73 -11.88 3.77
C SER A 278 -16.54 -13.37 4.11
N PHE A 279 -15.34 -13.75 4.51
CA PHE A 279 -15.04 -15.11 4.98
C PHE A 279 -15.49 -15.38 6.42
N THR A 280 -16.04 -14.39 7.13
CA THR A 280 -16.28 -14.45 8.57
C THR A 280 -17.53 -15.20 9.01
N LYS A 281 -18.21 -15.96 8.14
CA LYS A 281 -19.20 -16.97 8.60
C LYS A 281 -19.22 -18.18 7.66
N PRO A 282 -18.69 -19.35 8.10
CA PRO A 282 -19.30 -20.58 7.65
C PRO A 282 -20.74 -20.60 8.19
N ASN A 283 -21.72 -20.66 7.30
CA ASN A 283 -23.11 -21.00 7.70
C ASN A 283 -23.18 -22.39 8.33
#